data_1367863a8537342e835bbbf4cfca8cd6
#
_entry.id   1367863a8537342e835bbbf4cfca8cd6
#
_cell.length_a   1.000
_cell.length_b   1.000
_cell.length_c   1.000
_cell.angle_alpha   90.00
_cell.angle_beta   90.00
_cell.angle_gamma   90.00
#
_symmetry.space_group_name_H-M   'P 1'
#
loop_
_entity.id
_entity.type
_entity.pdbx_description
1 polymer ?
#
loop_
_entity_poly.entity_id
_entity_poly.type
_entity_poly.pdbx_seq_one_letter_code
_entity_poly.pdbx_strand_id
1 'polypeptide(L)'
;LEALNELEKLLHEAGMSARDAGRIELTPRGVRKLGERALVTVFERLELDQAGGHESDAAGGFGEPTGQTRPWRFGDPFRIDLQGTVTNAVLREGPTQGKLSLAADDFMLAEAEARTSTSTVLLLDMSRSMPMRGHWEHARRMTFALHTLITSQFPEDRLHIVGFADYARVLRPTDLAAVEWEPTYGTNYEHAFLLAGRLLSKESSGARQVILVTDGEPTAHLVGDQVFFEWPPVPETIERSLREARRLAQGGVTMNIFMLEDEPRLEQFIERLAQLVRGRVFSVADHDLGSFIVRDYVRGKGR
;
A
#
# COMPACT_ATOMS: atom_id res chain seq x y z
N LEU A 1 -28.45 -18.67 13.92
CA LEU A 1 -29.19 -17.86 12.94
C LEU A 1 -29.77 -16.60 13.58
N GLU A 2 -30.46 -16.67 14.74
CA GLU A 2 -31.02 -15.50 15.42
C GLU A 2 -29.94 -14.48 15.85
N ALA A 3 -28.84 -14.94 16.44
CA ALA A 3 -27.74 -14.07 16.86
C ALA A 3 -27.07 -13.35 15.68
N LEU A 4 -27.00 -13.98 14.51
CA LEU A 4 -26.46 -13.38 13.28
C LEU A 4 -27.40 -12.29 12.75
N ASN A 5 -28.72 -12.55 12.76
CA ASN A 5 -29.72 -11.56 12.33
C ASN A 5 -29.78 -10.35 13.28
N GLU A 6 -29.57 -10.55 14.56
CA GLU A 6 -29.55 -9.49 15.56
C GLU A 6 -28.29 -8.63 15.43
N LEU A 7 -27.13 -9.26 15.20
CA LEU A 7 -25.87 -8.57 14.92
C LEU A 7 -25.97 -7.74 13.62
N GLU A 8 -26.54 -8.30 12.57
CA GLU A 8 -26.77 -7.60 11.30
C GLU A 8 -27.64 -6.35 11.49
N LYS A 9 -28.73 -6.49 12.26
CA LYS A 9 -29.62 -5.38 12.57
C LYS A 9 -28.90 -4.28 13.33
N LEU A 10 -28.09 -4.63 14.33
CA LEU A 10 -27.30 -3.67 15.10
C LEU A 10 -26.27 -2.94 14.24
N LEU A 11 -25.59 -3.65 13.32
CA LEU A 11 -24.63 -3.04 12.38
C LEU A 11 -25.34 -2.09 11.39
N HIS A 12 -26.54 -2.43 10.95
CA HIS A 12 -27.33 -1.59 10.06
C HIS A 12 -27.81 -0.33 10.78
N GLU A 13 -28.38 -0.47 11.98
CA GLU A 13 -28.84 0.65 12.83
C GLU A 13 -27.69 1.60 13.20
N ALA A 14 -26.47 1.08 13.38
CA ALA A 14 -25.27 1.87 13.59
C ALA A 14 -24.72 2.53 12.31
N GLY A 15 -25.34 2.30 11.14
CA GLY A 15 -24.90 2.81 9.86
C GLY A 15 -23.56 2.21 9.38
N MET A 16 -23.18 1.04 9.90
CA MET A 16 -21.92 0.35 9.56
C MET A 16 -22.08 -0.64 8.41
N SER A 17 -23.29 -1.13 8.14
CA SER A 17 -23.60 -2.00 7.01
C SER A 17 -24.77 -1.47 6.20
N ALA A 18 -24.78 -1.83 4.91
CA ALA A 18 -25.89 -1.61 3.99
C ALA A 18 -26.19 -2.93 3.28
N ARG A 19 -27.42 -3.09 2.77
CA ARG A 19 -27.78 -4.22 1.89
C ARG A 19 -27.74 -3.75 0.45
N ASP A 20 -26.94 -4.40 -0.36
CA ASP A 20 -27.00 -4.27 -1.81
C ASP A 20 -27.20 -5.66 -2.45
N ALA A 21 -28.21 -5.77 -3.32
CA ALA A 21 -28.57 -7.02 -4.03
C ALA A 21 -28.66 -8.28 -3.13
N GLY A 22 -29.10 -8.12 -1.85
CA GLY A 22 -29.22 -9.22 -0.89
C GLY A 22 -27.92 -9.64 -0.18
N ARG A 23 -26.82 -8.90 -0.41
CA ARG A 23 -25.56 -9.06 0.32
C ARG A 23 -25.40 -7.93 1.33
N ILE A 24 -24.77 -8.26 2.46
CA ILE A 24 -24.39 -7.27 3.47
C ILE A 24 -23.06 -6.67 3.01
N GLU A 25 -23.08 -5.37 2.74
CA GLU A 25 -21.86 -4.60 2.46
C GLU A 25 -21.56 -3.67 3.62
N LEU A 26 -20.27 -3.46 3.92
CA LEU A 26 -19.86 -2.43 4.86
C LEU A 26 -19.99 -1.06 4.23
N THR A 27 -20.55 -0.13 4.99
CA THR A 27 -20.47 1.30 4.63
C THR A 27 -19.03 1.81 4.81
N PRO A 28 -18.64 2.94 4.20
CA PRO A 28 -17.35 3.58 4.48
C PRO A 28 -17.09 3.84 5.97
N ARG A 29 -18.17 4.10 6.73
CA ARG A 29 -18.12 4.22 8.19
C ARG A 29 -17.81 2.90 8.86
N GLY A 30 -18.40 1.79 8.38
CA GLY A 30 -18.13 0.44 8.88
C GLY A 30 -16.70 0.01 8.60
N VAL A 31 -16.19 0.26 7.38
CA VAL A 31 -14.79 -0.01 7.00
C VAL A 31 -13.83 0.72 7.93
N ARG A 32 -14.04 2.03 8.15
CA ARG A 32 -13.21 2.84 9.04
C ARG A 32 -13.22 2.31 10.47
N LYS A 33 -14.40 2.00 11.02
CA LYS A 33 -14.53 1.52 12.41
C LYS A 33 -13.86 0.17 12.64
N LEU A 34 -13.96 -0.75 11.67
CA LEU A 34 -13.27 -2.04 11.72
C LEU A 34 -11.75 -1.85 11.57
N GLY A 35 -11.33 -0.99 10.65
CA GLY A 35 -9.93 -0.65 10.46
C GLY A 35 -9.30 0.01 11.69
N GLU A 36 -9.99 0.95 12.36
CA GLU A 36 -9.55 1.56 13.62
C GLU A 36 -9.33 0.49 14.70
N ARG A 37 -10.25 -0.46 14.85
CA ARG A 37 -10.09 -1.57 15.80
C ARG A 37 -8.93 -2.49 15.44
N ALA A 38 -8.79 -2.81 14.16
CA ALA A 38 -7.66 -3.60 13.69
C ALA A 38 -6.32 -2.89 13.93
N LEU A 39 -6.26 -1.57 13.68
CA LEU A 39 -5.08 -0.74 13.98
C LEU A 39 -4.76 -0.73 15.47
N VAL A 40 -5.74 -0.51 16.35
CA VAL A 40 -5.52 -0.53 17.81
C VAL A 40 -4.87 -1.85 18.21
N THR A 41 -5.40 -2.98 17.76
CA THR A 41 -4.83 -4.31 18.06
C THR A 41 -3.39 -4.46 17.53
N VAL A 42 -3.10 -3.88 16.36
CA VAL A 42 -1.76 -3.88 15.76
C VAL A 42 -0.81 -2.97 16.56
N PHE A 43 -1.25 -1.77 16.95
CA PHE A 43 -0.42 -0.81 17.69
C PHE A 43 -0.19 -1.21 19.14
N GLU A 44 -1.15 -1.81 19.83
CA GLU A 44 -0.95 -2.36 21.18
C GLU A 44 0.21 -3.36 21.23
N ARG A 45 0.40 -4.12 20.14
CA ARG A 45 1.55 -5.03 20.00
C ARG A 45 2.86 -4.32 19.64
N LEU A 46 2.78 -3.19 18.90
CA LEU A 46 3.95 -2.39 18.53
C LEU A 46 4.54 -1.61 19.70
N GLU A 47 3.72 -1.16 20.67
CA GLU A 47 4.18 -0.45 21.87
C GLU A 47 5.05 -1.33 22.79
N LEU A 48 4.86 -2.64 22.74
CA LEU A 48 5.67 -3.60 23.50
C LEU A 48 7.11 -3.75 22.95
N ASP A 49 7.41 -3.21 21.77
CA ASP A 49 8.68 -3.44 21.04
C ASP A 49 9.44 -2.12 20.71
N GLN A 50 9.21 -1.03 21.48
CA GLN A 50 9.80 0.27 21.18
C GLN A 50 11.27 0.41 21.49
N ALA A 51 12.05 0.72 20.44
CA ALA A 51 13.15 1.71 20.50
C ALA A 51 13.55 2.15 19.07
N GLY A 52 13.45 3.43 18.78
CA GLY A 52 14.24 4.12 17.77
C GLY A 52 13.49 4.67 16.55
N GLY A 53 13.09 5.95 16.61
CA GLY A 53 12.73 6.75 15.45
C GLY A 53 13.95 7.47 14.87
N HIS A 54 14.00 7.63 13.57
CA HIS A 54 14.89 8.57 12.87
C HIS A 54 14.09 9.32 11.81
N GLU A 55 14.23 10.64 11.84
CA GLU A 55 13.71 11.59 10.85
C GLU A 55 14.63 11.61 9.61
N SER A 56 14.07 11.77 8.41
CA SER A 56 14.86 11.90 7.18
C SER A 56 14.75 13.30 6.59
N ASP A 57 15.90 13.91 6.33
CA ASP A 57 16.12 15.25 5.75
C ASP A 57 16.11 15.24 4.20
N ALA A 58 15.06 14.81 3.54
CA ALA A 58 14.97 14.88 2.09
C ALA A 58 13.88 15.88 1.64
N ALA A 59 14.29 17.03 1.09
CA ALA A 59 13.39 18.03 0.54
C ALA A 59 12.76 17.57 -0.78
N GLY A 60 11.44 17.42 -0.84
CA GLY A 60 10.68 17.01 -2.02
C GLY A 60 9.56 17.97 -2.42
N GLY A 61 9.11 17.84 -3.66
CA GLY A 61 8.32 18.85 -4.36
C GLY A 61 6.86 19.07 -3.92
N PHE A 62 6.29 18.29 -2.99
CA PHE A 62 4.92 18.46 -2.48
C PHE A 62 4.85 18.08 -0.99
N GLY A 63 4.65 19.06 -0.10
CA GLY A 63 4.53 18.86 1.33
C GLY A 63 3.95 20.08 2.03
N GLU A 64 3.68 19.94 3.34
CA GLU A 64 3.31 21.09 4.16
C GLU A 64 4.49 22.05 4.31
N PRO A 65 4.25 23.39 4.36
CA PRO A 65 5.31 24.35 4.57
C PRO A 65 6.02 24.07 5.90
N THR A 66 7.31 23.84 5.88
CA THR A 66 8.14 23.69 7.10
C THR A 66 8.32 24.98 7.86
N GLY A 67 7.90 26.10 7.27
CA GLY A 67 8.20 27.44 7.75
C GLY A 67 9.64 27.90 7.45
N GLN A 68 10.45 27.02 6.87
CA GLN A 68 11.80 27.37 6.41
C GLN A 68 11.73 27.90 4.98
N THR A 69 12.59 28.89 4.69
CA THR A 69 12.69 29.52 3.37
C THR A 69 14.14 29.52 2.91
N ARG A 70 14.36 29.32 1.61
CA ARG A 70 15.67 29.43 0.98
C ARG A 70 15.62 30.28 -0.29
N PRO A 71 16.75 30.84 -0.75
CA PRO A 71 16.80 31.53 -2.03
C PRO A 71 16.37 30.60 -3.18
N TRP A 72 15.49 31.09 -4.06
CA TRP A 72 15.07 30.40 -5.26
C TRP A 72 16.24 30.26 -6.25
N ARG A 73 16.35 29.14 -6.92
CA ARG A 73 17.32 28.87 -7.98
C ARG A 73 16.62 28.42 -9.27
N PHE A 74 17.23 28.71 -10.39
CA PHE A 74 16.70 28.29 -11.69
C PHE A 74 16.56 26.74 -11.73
N GLY A 75 15.33 26.28 -12.04
CA GLY A 75 14.98 24.85 -11.99
C GLY A 75 14.19 24.43 -10.76
N ASP A 76 14.09 25.26 -9.73
CA ASP A 76 13.23 25.00 -8.57
C ASP A 76 11.74 25.16 -8.93
N PRO A 77 10.83 24.43 -8.25
CA PRO A 77 9.39 24.62 -8.40
C PRO A 77 9.01 26.05 -7.96
N PHE A 78 8.04 26.65 -8.66
CA PHE A 78 7.64 28.06 -8.43
C PHE A 78 6.74 28.20 -7.19
N ARG A 79 7.26 27.87 -6.02
CA ARG A 79 6.63 28.05 -4.70
C ARG A 79 7.24 29.22 -3.97
N ILE A 80 6.91 30.43 -4.41
CA ILE A 80 7.49 31.63 -3.90
C ILE A 80 6.91 31.96 -2.51
N ASP A 81 7.79 32.15 -1.52
CA ASP A 81 7.46 32.83 -0.27
C ASP A 81 7.38 34.34 -0.55
N LEU A 82 6.14 34.82 -0.69
CA LEU A 82 5.89 36.22 -1.00
C LEU A 82 6.41 37.15 0.08
N GLN A 83 6.30 36.76 1.35
CA GLN A 83 6.74 37.59 2.47
C GLN A 83 8.27 37.75 2.50
N GLY A 84 8.99 36.63 2.37
CA GLY A 84 10.45 36.64 2.28
C GLY A 84 10.95 37.39 1.04
N THR A 85 10.32 37.16 -0.11
CA THR A 85 10.64 37.82 -1.38
C THR A 85 10.48 39.34 -1.30
N VAL A 86 9.32 39.80 -0.80
CA VAL A 86 9.07 41.25 -0.62
C VAL A 86 10.04 41.86 0.40
N THR A 87 10.34 41.16 1.50
CA THR A 87 11.29 41.60 2.49
C THR A 87 12.70 41.79 1.89
N ASN A 88 13.18 40.83 1.09
CA ASN A 88 14.48 40.96 0.42
C ASN A 88 14.53 42.13 -0.55
N ALA A 89 13.47 42.31 -1.35
CA ALA A 89 13.37 43.43 -2.27
C ALA A 89 13.40 44.79 -1.54
N VAL A 90 12.68 44.91 -0.44
CA VAL A 90 12.69 46.13 0.41
C VAL A 90 14.06 46.36 1.03
N LEU A 91 14.74 45.30 1.51
CA LEU A 91 16.07 45.41 2.06
C LEU A 91 17.10 45.83 1.01
N ARG A 92 16.95 45.39 -0.24
CA ARG A 92 17.81 45.75 -1.36
C ARG A 92 17.57 47.18 -1.85
N GLU A 93 16.31 47.62 -2.03
CA GLU A 93 15.98 48.94 -2.60
C GLU A 93 15.84 50.06 -1.56
N GLY A 94 15.67 49.69 -0.28
CA GLY A 94 15.34 50.64 0.78
C GLY A 94 13.85 51.06 0.75
N PRO A 95 13.40 51.88 1.69
CA PRO A 95 12.02 52.32 1.78
C PRO A 95 11.68 53.27 0.61
N THR A 96 11.01 52.72 -0.41
CA THR A 96 10.55 53.47 -1.58
C THR A 96 9.08 53.89 -1.42
N GLN A 97 8.77 55.16 -1.69
CA GLN A 97 7.41 55.66 -1.85
C GLN A 97 6.95 55.31 -3.30
N GLY A 98 6.55 54.06 -3.54
CA GLY A 98 6.10 53.71 -4.88
C GLY A 98 6.13 52.23 -5.22
N LYS A 99 6.45 51.91 -6.46
CA LYS A 99 6.48 50.53 -6.96
C LYS A 99 7.78 49.83 -6.54
N LEU A 100 7.65 48.72 -5.81
CA LEU A 100 8.77 47.83 -5.49
C LEU A 100 9.13 47.02 -6.77
N SER A 101 10.43 47.04 -7.14
CA SER A 101 10.92 46.23 -8.26
C SER A 101 11.56 44.95 -7.73
N LEU A 102 11.10 43.80 -8.20
CA LEU A 102 11.64 42.51 -7.82
C LEU A 102 12.77 42.07 -8.75
N ALA A 103 13.92 41.74 -8.18
CA ALA A 103 15.05 41.10 -8.86
C ALA A 103 15.04 39.58 -8.65
N ALA A 104 15.74 38.85 -9.50
CA ALA A 104 15.80 37.39 -9.40
C ALA A 104 16.34 36.88 -8.04
N ASP A 105 17.28 37.66 -7.47
CA ASP A 105 17.90 37.31 -6.19
C ASP A 105 17.02 37.62 -4.96
N ASP A 106 15.89 38.31 -5.15
CA ASP A 106 14.95 38.57 -4.06
C ASP A 106 14.02 37.36 -3.80
N PHE A 107 13.88 36.48 -4.80
CA PHE A 107 12.93 35.40 -4.69
C PHE A 107 13.34 34.37 -3.64
N MET A 108 12.44 34.16 -2.69
CA MET A 108 12.54 33.13 -1.67
C MET A 108 11.55 31.98 -1.99
N LEU A 109 12.02 30.77 -1.83
CA LEU A 109 11.21 29.54 -1.94
C LEU A 109 10.77 29.12 -0.55
N ALA A 110 9.48 28.89 -0.38
CA ALA A 110 8.98 28.19 0.80
C ALA A 110 9.36 26.71 0.70
N GLU A 111 10.19 26.25 1.64
CA GLU A 111 10.51 24.83 1.74
C GLU A 111 9.29 24.07 2.25
N ALA A 112 9.00 22.97 1.59
CA ALA A 112 7.97 22.04 2.01
C ALA A 112 8.65 20.71 2.31
N GLU A 113 8.20 20.03 3.36
CA GLU A 113 8.59 18.64 3.56
C GLU A 113 8.27 17.81 2.34
N ALA A 114 9.23 17.00 1.92
CA ALA A 114 9.01 16.05 0.85
C ALA A 114 8.06 14.95 1.32
N ARG A 115 6.77 15.15 1.21
CA ARG A 115 5.84 14.04 1.27
C ARG A 115 5.90 13.32 -0.09
N THR A 116 6.75 12.32 -0.18
CA THR A 116 6.73 11.41 -1.33
C THR A 116 5.45 10.59 -1.26
N SER A 117 4.50 10.86 -2.16
CA SER A 117 3.33 10.00 -2.28
C SER A 117 3.78 8.59 -2.67
N THR A 118 3.12 7.58 -2.12
CA THR A 118 3.38 6.18 -2.45
C THR A 118 2.11 5.55 -3.01
N SER A 119 2.26 4.90 -4.16
CA SER A 119 1.19 4.06 -4.71
C SER A 119 1.49 2.61 -4.41
N THR A 120 0.63 2.01 -3.62
CA THR A 120 0.76 0.63 -3.12
C THR A 120 -0.29 -0.26 -3.76
N VAL A 121 0.11 -1.42 -4.24
CA VAL A 121 -0.79 -2.53 -4.54
C VAL A 121 -0.56 -3.63 -3.52
N LEU A 122 -1.57 -3.90 -2.70
CA LEU A 122 -1.61 -5.06 -1.83
C LEU A 122 -2.15 -6.26 -2.61
N LEU A 123 -1.34 -7.27 -2.81
CA LEU A 123 -1.72 -8.56 -3.38
C LEU A 123 -2.03 -9.52 -2.25
N LEU A 124 -3.29 -9.91 -2.13
CA LEU A 124 -3.82 -10.80 -1.10
C LEU A 124 -4.15 -12.14 -1.71
N ASP A 125 -3.45 -13.17 -1.29
CA ASP A 125 -3.76 -14.54 -1.68
C ASP A 125 -5.12 -14.94 -1.12
N MET A 126 -6.00 -15.42 -2.00
CA MET A 126 -7.36 -15.86 -1.69
C MET A 126 -7.55 -17.34 -2.02
N SER A 127 -6.48 -18.05 -2.33
CA SER A 127 -6.51 -19.46 -2.64
C SER A 127 -6.99 -20.28 -1.43
N ARG A 128 -7.44 -21.48 -1.70
CA ARG A 128 -8.03 -22.37 -0.69
C ARG A 128 -7.07 -22.73 0.46
N SER A 129 -5.76 -22.67 0.26
CA SER A 129 -4.77 -22.92 1.31
C SER A 129 -4.89 -21.92 2.47
N MET A 130 -5.13 -20.65 2.17
CA MET A 130 -5.23 -19.57 3.15
C MET A 130 -6.23 -19.86 4.29
N PRO A 131 -7.50 -20.22 4.04
CA PRO A 131 -8.42 -20.59 5.11
C PRO A 131 -8.12 -21.95 5.73
N MET A 132 -7.62 -22.92 4.95
CA MET A 132 -7.31 -24.26 5.46
C MET A 132 -6.18 -24.24 6.49
N ARG A 133 -5.25 -23.29 6.38
CA ARG A 133 -4.14 -23.09 7.29
C ARG A 133 -4.44 -22.01 8.35
N GLY A 134 -5.60 -21.37 8.33
CA GLY A 134 -6.03 -20.35 9.30
C GLY A 134 -5.56 -18.93 8.99
N HIS A 135 -4.86 -18.69 7.87
CA HIS A 135 -4.25 -17.40 7.53
C HIS A 135 -5.25 -16.33 7.07
N TRP A 136 -6.40 -16.76 6.51
CA TRP A 136 -7.35 -15.87 5.84
C TRP A 136 -7.84 -14.70 6.72
N GLU A 137 -8.27 -14.99 7.94
CA GLU A 137 -8.81 -13.98 8.85
C GLU A 137 -7.74 -12.96 9.28
N HIS A 138 -6.51 -13.40 9.48
CA HIS A 138 -5.39 -12.53 9.84
C HIS A 138 -5.01 -11.61 8.68
N ALA A 139 -4.92 -12.14 7.47
CA ALA A 139 -4.63 -11.38 6.26
C ALA A 139 -5.72 -10.36 5.94
N ARG A 140 -6.98 -10.72 6.12
CA ARG A 140 -8.14 -9.82 5.94
C ARG A 140 -8.13 -8.68 6.98
N ARG A 141 -7.91 -8.97 8.26
CA ARG A 141 -7.78 -7.94 9.32
C ARG A 141 -6.64 -6.97 9.04
N MET A 142 -5.48 -7.50 8.65
CA MET A 142 -4.34 -6.70 8.25
C MET A 142 -4.67 -5.76 7.08
N THR A 143 -5.39 -6.25 6.08
CA THR A 143 -5.83 -5.44 4.94
C THR A 143 -6.68 -4.25 5.38
N PHE A 144 -7.62 -4.45 6.32
CA PHE A 144 -8.39 -3.36 6.90
C PHE A 144 -7.53 -2.37 7.69
N ALA A 145 -6.59 -2.87 8.49
CA ALA A 145 -5.69 -2.03 9.27
C ALA A 145 -4.82 -1.16 8.35
N LEU A 146 -4.22 -1.75 7.33
CA LEU A 146 -3.39 -1.03 6.36
C LEU A 146 -4.20 0.01 5.57
N HIS A 147 -5.40 -0.35 5.10
CA HIS A 147 -6.29 0.59 4.42
C HIS A 147 -6.62 1.79 5.31
N THR A 148 -6.99 1.56 6.57
CA THR A 148 -7.33 2.64 7.50
C THR A 148 -6.13 3.49 7.85
N LEU A 149 -4.96 2.88 8.05
CA LEU A 149 -3.71 3.61 8.29
C LEU A 149 -3.41 4.56 7.12
N ILE A 150 -3.40 4.04 5.90
CA ILE A 150 -3.06 4.84 4.71
C ILE A 150 -4.07 5.97 4.53
N THR A 151 -5.36 5.69 4.59
CA THR A 151 -6.40 6.71 4.37
C THR A 151 -6.47 7.77 5.47
N SER A 152 -6.05 7.45 6.71
CA SER A 152 -6.10 8.39 7.85
C SER A 152 -4.80 9.16 8.07
N GLN A 153 -3.65 8.53 7.87
CA GLN A 153 -2.33 9.10 8.19
C GLN A 153 -1.55 9.56 6.95
N PHE A 154 -1.85 8.98 5.79
CA PHE A 154 -1.15 9.25 4.53
C PHE A 154 -2.14 9.56 3.40
N PRO A 155 -2.89 10.67 3.46
CA PRO A 155 -3.96 10.96 2.51
C PRO A 155 -3.47 11.15 1.06
N GLU A 156 -2.20 11.44 0.86
CA GLU A 156 -1.56 11.56 -0.47
C GLU A 156 -1.20 10.19 -1.07
N ASP A 157 -1.21 9.13 -0.25
CA ASP A 157 -0.89 7.79 -0.70
C ASP A 157 -2.11 7.09 -1.28
N ARG A 158 -1.85 6.16 -2.20
CA ARG A 158 -2.89 5.35 -2.82
C ARG A 158 -2.69 3.88 -2.49
N LEU A 159 -3.77 3.23 -2.09
CA LEU A 159 -3.81 1.79 -1.88
C LEU A 159 -4.81 1.15 -2.82
N HIS A 160 -4.34 0.23 -3.64
CA HIS A 160 -5.15 -0.70 -4.41
C HIS A 160 -5.07 -2.07 -3.73
N ILE A 161 -6.20 -2.70 -3.51
CA ILE A 161 -6.28 -4.05 -2.96
C ILE A 161 -6.64 -5.00 -4.09
N VAL A 162 -5.84 -6.02 -4.29
CA VAL A 162 -6.05 -7.04 -5.31
C VAL A 162 -6.06 -8.41 -4.64
N GLY A 163 -7.18 -9.08 -4.71
CA GLY A 163 -7.27 -10.48 -4.35
C GLY A 163 -6.91 -11.36 -5.55
N PHE A 164 -6.20 -12.44 -5.31
CA PHE A 164 -5.86 -13.39 -6.36
C PHE A 164 -5.94 -14.85 -5.89
N ALA A 165 -6.39 -15.69 -6.79
CA ALA A 165 -6.41 -17.16 -6.72
C ALA A 165 -6.18 -17.69 -8.15
N ASP A 166 -7.13 -18.32 -8.81
CA ASP A 166 -7.07 -18.64 -10.25
C ASP A 166 -6.96 -17.37 -11.10
N TYR A 167 -7.69 -16.33 -10.71
CA TYR A 167 -7.65 -15.00 -11.33
C TYR A 167 -7.37 -13.92 -10.29
N ALA A 168 -6.81 -12.81 -10.74
CA ALA A 168 -6.65 -11.61 -9.93
C ALA A 168 -7.76 -10.60 -10.23
N ARG A 169 -8.26 -9.92 -9.18
CA ARG A 169 -9.28 -8.88 -9.28
C ARG A 169 -9.08 -7.78 -8.26
N VAL A 170 -9.48 -6.58 -8.59
CA VAL A 170 -9.48 -5.46 -7.64
C VAL A 170 -10.61 -5.67 -6.62
N LEU A 171 -10.29 -5.50 -5.34
CA LEU A 171 -11.22 -5.54 -4.24
C LEU A 171 -11.49 -4.12 -3.74
N ARG A 172 -12.77 -3.77 -3.57
CA ARG A 172 -13.11 -2.53 -2.90
C ARG A 172 -12.98 -2.72 -1.38
N PRO A 173 -12.52 -1.72 -0.62
CA PRO A 173 -12.45 -1.82 0.84
C PRO A 173 -13.78 -2.16 1.50
N THR A 174 -14.90 -1.72 0.93
CA THR A 174 -16.27 -2.05 1.37
C THR A 174 -16.61 -3.53 1.25
N ASP A 175 -16.01 -4.21 0.27
CA ASP A 175 -16.29 -5.61 -0.01
C ASP A 175 -15.52 -6.56 0.91
N LEU A 176 -14.42 -6.09 1.51
CA LEU A 176 -13.50 -6.91 2.33
C LEU A 176 -14.18 -7.68 3.46
N ALA A 177 -15.28 -7.15 4.01
CA ALA A 177 -16.02 -7.84 5.08
C ALA A 177 -16.81 -9.04 4.55
N ALA A 178 -17.29 -8.95 3.32
CA ALA A 178 -18.10 -9.99 2.67
C ALA A 178 -17.29 -10.86 1.70
N VAL A 179 -16.05 -10.44 1.39
CA VAL A 179 -15.15 -11.21 0.54
C VAL A 179 -14.72 -12.47 1.29
N GLU A 180 -15.03 -13.59 0.71
CA GLU A 180 -14.55 -14.90 1.11
C GLU A 180 -13.40 -15.32 0.20
N TRP A 181 -12.60 -16.27 0.69
CA TRP A 181 -11.60 -16.95 -0.12
C TRP A 181 -12.26 -17.67 -1.31
N GLU A 182 -11.51 -17.93 -2.35
CA GLU A 182 -12.02 -18.65 -3.53
C GLU A 182 -11.85 -20.16 -3.35
N PRO A 183 -12.88 -20.96 -3.64
CA PRO A 183 -12.83 -22.43 -3.50
C PRO A 183 -11.99 -23.08 -4.61
N THR A 184 -11.01 -22.36 -5.14
CA THR A 184 -10.07 -22.76 -6.18
C THR A 184 -8.69 -23.03 -5.61
N TYR A 185 -7.94 -23.88 -6.28
CA TYR A 185 -6.62 -24.31 -5.81
C TYR A 185 -5.47 -23.51 -6.44
N GLY A 186 -5.77 -22.68 -7.42
CA GLY A 186 -4.76 -21.97 -8.17
C GLY A 186 -4.25 -20.74 -7.40
N THR A 187 -2.94 -20.55 -7.44
CA THR A 187 -2.25 -19.35 -6.97
C THR A 187 -1.54 -18.73 -8.18
N ASN A 188 -2.24 -17.78 -8.84
CA ASN A 188 -1.82 -17.22 -10.12
C ASN A 188 -1.09 -15.88 -9.93
N TYR A 189 0.19 -15.97 -9.65
CA TYR A 189 1.06 -14.79 -9.52
C TYR A 189 1.23 -14.03 -10.84
N GLU A 190 1.22 -14.73 -12.00
CA GLU A 190 1.32 -14.07 -13.30
C GLU A 190 0.22 -13.02 -13.44
N HIS A 191 -1.03 -13.41 -13.20
CA HIS A 191 -2.17 -12.49 -13.33
C HIS A 191 -2.16 -11.40 -12.24
N ALA A 192 -1.78 -11.75 -10.99
CA ALA A 192 -1.66 -10.80 -9.90
C ALA A 192 -0.64 -9.69 -10.22
N PHE A 193 0.55 -10.05 -10.71
CA PHE A 193 1.59 -9.09 -11.08
C PHE A 193 1.23 -8.27 -12.32
N LEU A 194 0.58 -8.87 -13.32
CA LEU A 194 0.04 -8.14 -14.48
C LEU A 194 -0.96 -7.06 -14.05
N LEU A 195 -1.90 -7.41 -13.17
CA LEU A 195 -2.89 -6.45 -12.69
C LEU A 195 -2.25 -5.36 -11.83
N ALA A 196 -1.32 -5.72 -10.95
CA ALA A 196 -0.55 -4.75 -10.16
C ALA A 196 0.20 -3.76 -11.06
N GLY A 197 0.87 -4.25 -12.09
CA GLY A 197 1.57 -3.41 -13.05
C GLY A 197 0.63 -2.44 -13.78
N ARG A 198 -0.55 -2.89 -14.18
CA ARG A 198 -1.57 -2.04 -14.83
C ARG A 198 -2.12 -0.96 -13.89
N LEU A 199 -2.28 -1.26 -12.61
CA LEU A 199 -2.73 -0.28 -11.62
C LEU A 199 -1.64 0.77 -11.37
N LEU A 200 -0.41 0.33 -11.10
CA LEU A 200 0.72 1.22 -10.80
C LEU A 200 1.17 2.06 -11.99
N SER A 201 0.95 1.59 -13.23
CA SER A 201 1.29 2.36 -14.43
C SER A 201 0.39 3.58 -14.66
N LYS A 202 -0.79 3.60 -14.05
CA LYS A 202 -1.71 4.75 -14.12
C LYS A 202 -1.35 5.86 -13.12
N GLU A 203 -0.48 5.57 -12.17
CA GLU A 203 -0.05 6.52 -11.16
C GLU A 203 1.15 7.33 -11.68
N SER A 204 0.96 8.65 -11.76
CA SER A 204 1.87 9.55 -12.48
C SER A 204 3.09 9.99 -11.68
N SER A 205 3.10 9.84 -10.35
CA SER A 205 4.16 10.35 -9.49
C SER A 205 4.30 9.55 -8.19
N GLY A 206 5.46 9.64 -7.57
CA GLY A 206 5.74 9.01 -6.29
C GLY A 206 6.38 7.62 -6.35
N ALA A 207 6.64 7.06 -5.19
CA ALA A 207 7.15 5.70 -5.05
C ALA A 207 6.06 4.68 -5.40
N ARG A 208 6.44 3.59 -6.04
CA ARG A 208 5.54 2.49 -6.40
C ARG A 208 5.97 1.22 -5.71
N GLN A 209 5.05 0.57 -5.03
CA GLN A 209 5.35 -0.67 -4.32
C GLN A 209 4.22 -1.70 -4.44
N VAL A 210 4.62 -2.95 -4.30
CA VAL A 210 3.74 -4.09 -4.13
C VAL A 210 3.99 -4.67 -2.73
N ILE A 211 2.93 -4.99 -2.02
CA ILE A 211 2.94 -5.80 -0.81
C ILE A 211 2.28 -7.12 -1.19
N LEU A 212 3.02 -8.21 -1.11
CA LEU A 212 2.50 -9.55 -1.42
C LEU A 212 2.33 -10.32 -0.12
N VAL A 213 1.13 -10.87 0.09
CA VAL A 213 0.78 -11.73 1.24
C VAL A 213 0.29 -13.06 0.72
N THR A 214 0.99 -14.15 1.05
CA THR A 214 0.74 -15.47 0.49
C THR A 214 1.21 -16.59 1.42
N ASP A 215 0.60 -17.75 1.29
CA ASP A 215 0.98 -19.01 1.95
C ASP A 215 1.36 -20.12 0.96
N GLY A 216 1.38 -19.82 -0.36
CA GLY A 216 1.51 -20.83 -1.39
C GLY A 216 2.46 -20.49 -2.54
N GLU A 217 2.95 -21.52 -3.19
CA GLU A 217 3.75 -21.44 -4.42
C GLU A 217 2.87 -21.20 -5.66
N PRO A 218 3.44 -20.69 -6.79
CA PRO A 218 2.68 -20.47 -8.01
C PRO A 218 2.21 -21.79 -8.63
N THR A 219 0.91 -22.06 -8.60
CA THR A 219 0.30 -23.28 -9.12
C THR A 219 -0.54 -23.04 -10.36
N ALA A 220 -0.79 -21.78 -10.73
CA ALA A 220 -1.62 -21.43 -11.88
C ALA A 220 -1.00 -20.31 -12.73
N HIS A 221 -1.33 -20.32 -14.02
CA HIS A 221 -0.98 -19.26 -14.97
C HIS A 221 -2.06 -19.14 -16.07
N LEU A 222 -2.00 -18.10 -16.89
CA LEU A 222 -2.95 -17.86 -17.95
C LEU A 222 -2.49 -18.53 -19.27
N VAL A 223 -3.39 -19.23 -19.93
CA VAL A 223 -3.26 -19.70 -21.30
C VAL A 223 -4.38 -19.05 -22.13
N GLY A 224 -4.09 -17.97 -22.82
CA GLY A 224 -5.13 -17.09 -23.33
C GLY A 224 -5.92 -16.44 -22.20
N ASP A 225 -7.23 -16.62 -22.20
CA ASP A 225 -8.14 -16.12 -21.14
C ASP A 225 -8.48 -17.20 -20.10
N GLN A 226 -7.93 -18.39 -20.23
CA GLN A 226 -8.20 -19.50 -19.33
C GLN A 226 -7.06 -19.72 -18.36
N VAL A 227 -7.39 -20.21 -17.15
CA VAL A 227 -6.41 -20.61 -16.15
C VAL A 227 -5.97 -22.03 -16.43
N PHE A 228 -4.66 -22.23 -16.49
CA PHE A 228 -4.04 -23.53 -16.36
C PHE A 228 -3.60 -23.71 -14.91
N PHE A 229 -3.97 -24.84 -14.31
CA PHE A 229 -3.62 -25.21 -12.94
C PHE A 229 -2.97 -26.57 -12.93
N GLU A 230 -1.86 -26.71 -12.20
CA GLU A 230 -1.24 -28.00 -11.93
C GLU A 230 -0.49 -28.01 -10.59
N TRP A 231 -0.60 -29.11 -9.90
CA TRP A 231 0.08 -29.41 -8.65
C TRP A 231 0.85 -30.75 -8.74
N PRO A 232 2.15 -30.81 -8.45
CA PRO A 232 3.08 -29.67 -8.18
C PRO A 232 3.19 -28.71 -9.35
N PRO A 233 3.58 -27.43 -9.10
CA PRO A 233 3.67 -26.44 -10.17
C PRO A 233 4.68 -26.83 -11.25
N VAL A 234 4.28 -26.65 -12.50
CA VAL A 234 5.18 -26.86 -13.64
C VAL A 234 6.18 -25.71 -13.79
N PRO A 235 7.37 -25.96 -14.36
CA PRO A 235 8.37 -24.91 -14.55
C PRO A 235 7.84 -23.67 -15.29
N GLU A 236 6.95 -23.85 -16.27
CA GLU A 236 6.33 -22.76 -17.03
C GLU A 236 5.56 -21.80 -16.14
N THR A 237 4.77 -22.30 -15.17
CA THR A 237 4.02 -21.48 -14.22
C THR A 237 4.96 -20.59 -13.40
N ILE A 238 6.04 -21.17 -12.90
CA ILE A 238 7.06 -20.45 -12.13
C ILE A 238 7.73 -19.37 -12.99
N GLU A 239 8.13 -19.71 -14.21
CA GLU A 239 8.82 -18.78 -15.12
C GLU A 239 7.92 -17.61 -15.55
N ARG A 240 6.64 -17.87 -15.81
CA ARG A 240 5.67 -16.83 -16.14
C ARG A 240 5.48 -15.85 -14.98
N SER A 241 5.35 -16.36 -13.76
CA SER A 241 5.27 -15.55 -12.54
C SER A 241 6.53 -14.67 -12.35
N LEU A 242 7.72 -15.25 -12.47
CA LEU A 242 8.99 -14.53 -12.35
C LEU A 242 9.21 -13.51 -13.47
N ARG A 243 8.71 -13.77 -14.67
CA ARG A 243 8.77 -12.83 -15.80
C ARG A 243 8.00 -11.56 -15.52
N GLU A 244 6.76 -11.69 -15.00
CA GLU A 244 5.94 -10.52 -14.66
C GLU A 244 6.51 -9.76 -13.46
N ALA A 245 7.05 -10.44 -12.46
CA ALA A 245 7.76 -9.80 -11.35
C ALA A 245 8.98 -8.98 -11.85
N ARG A 246 9.75 -9.53 -12.80
CA ARG A 246 10.86 -8.80 -13.43
C ARG A 246 10.39 -7.55 -14.15
N ARG A 247 9.24 -7.58 -14.83
CA ARG A 247 8.66 -6.39 -15.47
C ARG A 247 8.30 -5.30 -14.46
N LEU A 248 7.73 -5.68 -13.32
CA LEU A 248 7.46 -4.76 -12.22
C LEU A 248 8.75 -4.11 -11.72
N ALA A 249 9.78 -4.90 -11.46
CA ALA A 249 11.08 -4.42 -10.99
C ALA A 249 11.76 -3.47 -12.00
N GLN A 250 11.70 -3.80 -13.30
CA GLN A 250 12.19 -2.93 -14.37
C GLN A 250 11.41 -1.60 -14.45
N GLY A 251 10.13 -1.63 -14.10
CA GLY A 251 9.29 -0.43 -13.94
C GLY A 251 9.58 0.39 -12.68
N GLY A 252 10.59 0.02 -11.87
CA GLY A 252 10.96 0.73 -10.64
C GLY A 252 10.03 0.44 -9.46
N VAL A 253 9.25 -0.63 -9.51
CA VAL A 253 8.37 -1.06 -8.43
C VAL A 253 9.19 -1.86 -7.40
N THR A 254 9.07 -1.51 -6.13
CA THR A 254 9.60 -2.32 -5.02
C THR A 254 8.57 -3.35 -4.59
N MET A 255 9.00 -4.50 -4.06
CA MET A 255 8.09 -5.56 -3.63
C MET A 255 8.48 -6.09 -2.26
N ASN A 256 7.61 -5.90 -1.28
CA ASN A 256 7.75 -6.49 0.05
C ASN A 256 6.85 -7.74 0.13
N ILE A 257 7.44 -8.86 0.51
CA ILE A 257 6.81 -10.17 0.48
C ILE A 257 6.64 -10.67 1.90
N PHE A 258 5.41 -11.01 2.27
CA PHE A 258 5.04 -11.60 3.53
C PHE A 258 4.63 -13.04 3.30
N MET A 259 5.52 -13.93 3.64
CA MET A 259 5.35 -15.37 3.53
C MET A 259 4.77 -15.90 4.85
N LEU A 260 3.63 -16.57 4.77
CA LEU A 260 2.87 -17.03 5.94
C LEU A 260 3.17 -18.49 6.30
N GLU A 261 3.88 -19.21 5.44
CA GLU A 261 4.26 -20.60 5.63
C GLU A 261 5.72 -20.83 5.30
N ASP A 262 6.38 -21.68 6.07
CA ASP A 262 7.77 -22.09 5.87
C ASP A 262 7.82 -23.42 5.08
N GLU A 263 7.26 -23.41 3.86
CA GLU A 263 7.27 -24.57 2.99
C GLU A 263 8.46 -24.48 2.01
N PRO A 264 9.29 -25.53 1.88
CA PRO A 264 10.56 -25.46 1.10
C PRO A 264 10.39 -25.03 -0.37
N ARG A 265 9.26 -25.38 -1.00
CA ARG A 265 8.99 -24.99 -2.38
C ARG A 265 8.60 -23.51 -2.48
N LEU A 266 7.81 -23.02 -1.53
CA LEU A 266 7.47 -21.60 -1.42
C LEU A 266 8.74 -20.80 -1.18
N GLU A 267 9.59 -21.22 -0.24
CA GLU A 267 10.88 -20.56 0.04
C GLU A 267 11.75 -20.45 -1.21
N GLN A 268 11.94 -21.54 -1.95
CA GLN A 268 12.71 -21.55 -3.21
C GLN A 268 12.13 -20.58 -4.25
N PHE A 269 10.81 -20.51 -4.36
CA PHE A 269 10.17 -19.56 -5.28
C PHE A 269 10.39 -18.12 -4.81
N ILE A 270 10.18 -17.84 -3.52
CA ILE A 270 10.33 -16.51 -2.93
C ILE A 270 11.79 -16.05 -2.99
N GLU A 271 12.78 -16.93 -2.79
CA GLU A 271 14.19 -16.60 -2.99
C GLU A 271 14.48 -16.14 -4.42
N ARG A 272 13.99 -16.89 -5.42
CA ARG A 272 14.11 -16.51 -6.83
C ARG A 272 13.40 -15.20 -7.13
N LEU A 273 12.23 -14.98 -6.56
CA LEU A 273 11.47 -13.75 -6.69
C LEU A 273 12.24 -12.57 -6.07
N ALA A 274 12.77 -12.73 -4.86
CA ALA A 274 13.54 -11.72 -4.14
C ALA A 274 14.82 -11.28 -4.88
N GLN A 275 15.45 -12.19 -5.64
CA GLN A 275 16.62 -11.85 -6.48
C GLN A 275 16.26 -10.95 -7.67
N LEU A 276 14.99 -10.96 -8.11
CA LEU A 276 14.54 -10.18 -9.26
C LEU A 276 14.01 -8.80 -8.86
N VAL A 277 13.44 -8.69 -7.68
CA VAL A 277 12.75 -7.48 -7.21
C VAL A 277 13.56 -6.77 -6.13
N ARG A 278 13.39 -5.45 -6.05
CA ARG A 278 13.90 -4.68 -4.91
C ARG A 278 12.85 -4.73 -3.82
N GLY A 279 13.24 -5.08 -2.60
CA GLY A 279 12.30 -5.16 -1.48
C GLY A 279 12.81 -6.09 -0.40
N ARG A 280 11.91 -6.50 0.47
CA ARG A 280 12.21 -7.34 1.64
C ARG A 280 11.30 -8.55 1.65
N VAL A 281 11.82 -9.64 2.18
CA VAL A 281 11.05 -10.86 2.44
C VAL A 281 10.95 -11.03 3.95
N PHE A 282 9.75 -11.35 4.42
CA PHE A 282 9.44 -11.60 5.80
C PHE A 282 8.75 -12.96 5.89
N SER A 283 9.30 -13.85 6.72
CA SER A 283 8.56 -15.02 7.20
C SER A 283 7.83 -14.59 8.48
N VAL A 284 6.54 -14.69 8.50
CA VAL A 284 5.72 -14.08 9.54
C VAL A 284 4.68 -15.06 10.05
N ALA A 285 4.68 -15.31 11.35
CA ALA A 285 3.57 -15.99 12.00
C ALA A 285 2.30 -15.13 11.92
N ASP A 286 1.14 -15.73 11.70
CA ASP A 286 -0.15 -15.07 11.45
C ASP A 286 -0.50 -13.95 12.42
N HIS A 287 -0.26 -14.20 13.72
CA HIS A 287 -0.62 -13.26 14.78
C HIS A 287 0.20 -11.96 14.75
N ASP A 288 1.34 -11.95 14.04
CA ASP A 288 2.24 -10.80 13.93
C ASP A 288 2.13 -10.07 12.58
N LEU A 289 1.45 -10.65 11.60
CA LEU A 289 1.36 -10.15 10.23
C LEU A 289 0.98 -8.66 10.17
N GLY A 290 -0.06 -8.26 10.90
CA GLY A 290 -0.53 -6.88 10.92
C GLY A 290 0.54 -5.91 11.41
N SER A 291 1.22 -6.24 12.51
CA SER A 291 2.28 -5.40 13.10
C SER A 291 3.50 -5.27 12.17
N PHE A 292 3.88 -6.35 11.50
CA PHE A 292 4.99 -6.34 10.55
C PHE A 292 4.69 -5.45 9.33
N ILE A 293 3.52 -5.60 8.71
CA ILE A 293 3.16 -4.83 7.51
C ILE A 293 3.00 -3.35 7.82
N VAL A 294 2.32 -2.99 8.92
CA VAL A 294 2.16 -1.60 9.33
C VAL A 294 3.52 -0.97 9.64
N ARG A 295 4.39 -1.67 10.39
CA ARG A 295 5.75 -1.21 10.70
C ARG A 295 6.58 -1.02 9.43
N ASP A 296 6.50 -1.96 8.50
CA ASP A 296 7.23 -1.90 7.24
C ASP A 296 6.78 -0.73 6.39
N TYR A 297 5.47 -0.50 6.32
CA TYR A 297 4.89 0.62 5.58
C TYR A 297 5.33 1.97 6.16
N VAL A 298 5.23 2.15 7.48
CA VAL A 298 5.63 3.41 8.15
C VAL A 298 7.15 3.65 8.02
N ARG A 299 7.99 2.62 8.20
CA ARG A 299 9.45 2.74 8.00
C ARG A 299 9.85 3.05 6.57
N GLY A 300 9.08 2.59 5.60
CA GLY A 300 9.30 2.90 4.19
C GLY A 300 9.07 4.37 3.85
N LYS A 301 8.27 5.08 4.65
CA LYS A 301 7.99 6.51 4.51
C LYS A 301 9.07 7.43 5.10
N GLY A 302 9.83 6.91 6.05
CA GLY A 302 10.93 7.64 6.70
C GLY A 302 12.28 7.55 5.97
N ARG A 303 12.30 7.05 4.73
CA ARG A 303 13.49 6.99 3.86
C ARG A 303 13.22 7.76 2.59
#